data_ae3974879062fbb010a386af3565e529
#
_entry.id   ae3974879062fbb010a386af3565e529
#
_cell.length_a   1.000
_cell.length_b   1.000
_cell.length_c   1.000
_cell.angle_alpha   90.00
_cell.angle_beta   90.00
_cell.angle_gamma   90.00
#
_symmetry.space_group_name_H-M   'P 1'
#
loop_
_entity.id
_entity.type
_entity.pdbx_description
1 polymer ?
#
loop_
_entity_poly.entity_id
_entity_poly.type
_entity_poly.pdbx_seq_one_letter_code
_entity_poly.pdbx_strand_id
1 'polypeptide(L)'
;MYRWKKIALTLLACAPAVLLMNAGLRAAAVKESLDVVSATNSSATASQRKIDGLAQETRHLLEEYRSLLDGSQYQAAYTRELEELEQAQQQQLAVLREQISQARITRQRIAPLMRSMADSLEKFVVLDLPFHQEQRVAAVLELKQRLRRPELPVATKFRMLLEAFQLEQDYGGTIESWRGPLRLGAQELSVEYLRIGRVALYYQSLDGSASGYWGLEEQAWIPLDERFNRGIGQALRVAQNVAAPQLLSLPLPVAGGEL
;
A
#
# COMPACT_ATOMS: atom_id res chain seq x y z
N MET A 1 -12.32 -64.82 129.98
CA MET A 1 -13.10 -64.07 129.03
C MET A 1 -12.49 -62.74 128.48
N TYR A 2 -11.24 -62.50 128.76
CA TYR A 2 -10.64 -61.14 128.40
C TYR A 2 -9.64 -61.14 127.19
N ARG A 3 -9.27 -62.28 126.66
CA ARG A 3 -8.31 -62.38 125.55
C ARG A 3 -8.96 -62.34 124.14
N TRP A 4 -10.20 -62.67 124.00
CA TRP A 4 -10.86 -62.66 122.69
C TRP A 4 -11.35 -61.31 122.28
N LYS A 5 -11.60 -60.39 123.18
CA LYS A 5 -11.98 -58.99 122.85
C LYS A 5 -10.86 -58.16 122.21
N LYS A 6 -9.58 -58.47 122.55
CA LYS A 6 -8.42 -57.79 122.01
C LYS A 6 -8.07 -58.23 120.58
N ILE A 7 -8.32 -59.48 120.20
CA ILE A 7 -8.09 -60.04 118.86
C ILE A 7 -9.17 -59.51 117.90
N ALA A 8 -10.41 -59.38 118.31
CA ALA A 8 -11.48 -58.77 117.46
C ALA A 8 -11.29 -57.29 117.17
N LEU A 9 -10.75 -56.52 118.14
CA LEU A 9 -10.49 -55.10 117.98
C LEU A 9 -9.30 -54.80 117.05
N THR A 10 -8.29 -55.68 117.02
CA THR A 10 -7.13 -55.54 116.10
C THR A 10 -7.48 -55.96 114.66
N LEU A 11 -8.34 -56.94 114.45
CA LEU A 11 -8.83 -57.34 113.14
C LEU A 11 -9.78 -56.29 112.54
N LEU A 12 -10.52 -55.55 113.35
CA LEU A 12 -11.46 -54.53 112.90
C LEU A 12 -10.67 -53.23 112.51
N ALA A 13 -9.53 -52.95 113.11
CA ALA A 13 -8.70 -51.78 112.76
C ALA A 13 -7.86 -51.98 111.47
N CYS A 14 -7.48 -53.22 111.10
CA CYS A 14 -6.72 -53.49 109.90
C CYS A 14 -7.55 -53.49 108.58
N ALA A 15 -8.86 -53.80 108.68
CA ALA A 15 -9.71 -53.81 107.47
C ALA A 15 -9.81 -52.45 106.77
N PRO A 16 -9.96 -51.31 107.41
CA PRO A 16 -10.03 -50.06 106.74
C PRO A 16 -8.71 -49.64 106.17
N ALA A 17 -7.55 -49.99 106.81
CA ALA A 17 -6.24 -49.69 106.32
C ALA A 17 -5.87 -50.36 104.98
N VAL A 18 -6.32 -51.66 104.82
CA VAL A 18 -6.14 -52.41 103.57
C VAL A 18 -7.02 -51.91 102.51
N LEU A 19 -8.25 -51.42 102.78
CA LEU A 19 -9.13 -50.79 101.82
C LEU A 19 -8.61 -49.42 101.36
N LEU A 20 -8.07 -48.62 102.24
CA LEU A 20 -7.45 -47.29 101.86
C LEU A 20 -6.15 -47.52 101.10
N MET A 21 -5.38 -48.55 101.36
CA MET A 21 -4.16 -48.82 100.59
C MET A 21 -4.48 -49.34 99.17
N ASN A 22 -5.57 -50.14 98.96
CA ASN A 22 -5.99 -50.56 97.67
C ASN A 22 -6.67 -49.42 96.89
N ALA A 23 -7.32 -48.49 97.56
CA ALA A 23 -7.86 -47.28 96.91
C ALA A 23 -6.76 -46.33 96.40
N GLY A 24 -5.65 -46.19 97.19
CA GLY A 24 -4.48 -45.43 96.77
C GLY A 24 -3.75 -45.98 95.52
N LEU A 25 -3.57 -47.34 95.52
CA LEU A 25 -2.98 -48.06 94.41
C LEU A 25 -3.82 -47.95 93.12
N ARG A 26 -5.16 -48.04 93.21
CA ARG A 26 -6.06 -47.86 92.10
C ARG A 26 -6.05 -46.41 91.65
N ALA A 27 -5.99 -45.42 92.51
CA ALA A 27 -5.97 -44.02 92.12
C ALA A 27 -4.64 -43.67 91.45
N ALA A 28 -3.52 -44.23 91.89
CA ALA A 28 -2.22 -44.04 91.22
C ALA A 28 -2.20 -44.67 89.79
N ALA A 29 -2.73 -45.89 89.64
CA ALA A 29 -2.76 -46.56 88.36
C ALA A 29 -3.74 -45.84 87.39
N VAL A 30 -4.85 -45.30 87.88
CA VAL A 30 -5.77 -44.44 87.05
C VAL A 30 -5.11 -43.14 86.67
N LYS A 31 -4.35 -42.51 87.59
CA LYS A 31 -3.59 -41.26 87.24
C LYS A 31 -2.51 -41.52 86.19
N GLU A 32 -1.74 -42.60 86.35
CA GLU A 32 -0.70 -42.96 85.38
C GLU A 32 -1.33 -43.28 84.01
N SER A 33 -2.46 -43.95 83.92
CA SER A 33 -3.16 -44.20 82.69
C SER A 33 -3.70 -42.87 82.06
N LEU A 34 -4.22 -41.96 82.87
CA LEU A 34 -4.65 -40.63 82.40
C LEU A 34 -3.51 -39.81 81.91
N ASP A 35 -2.35 -39.87 82.58
CA ASP A 35 -1.14 -39.16 82.13
C ASP A 35 -0.61 -39.70 80.79
N VAL A 36 -0.64 -41.02 80.61
CA VAL A 36 -0.27 -41.65 79.32
C VAL A 36 -1.28 -41.28 78.21
N VAL A 37 -2.57 -41.29 78.50
CA VAL A 37 -3.61 -40.87 77.54
C VAL A 37 -3.44 -39.40 77.20
N SER A 38 -3.20 -38.55 78.19
CA SER A 38 -2.92 -37.09 77.97
C SER A 38 -1.69 -36.86 77.14
N ALA A 39 -0.60 -37.55 77.41
CA ALA A 39 0.65 -37.49 76.63
C ALA A 39 0.43 -37.98 75.16
N THR A 40 -0.32 -39.09 75.04
CA THR A 40 -0.66 -39.63 73.70
C THR A 40 -1.52 -38.65 72.92
N ASN A 41 -2.54 -38.05 73.55
CA ASN A 41 -3.42 -37.06 72.89
C ASN A 41 -2.63 -35.78 72.50
N SER A 42 -1.73 -35.33 73.39
CA SER A 42 -0.88 -34.16 73.05
C SER A 42 0.06 -34.46 71.87
N SER A 43 0.66 -35.65 71.83
CA SER A 43 1.49 -36.14 70.73
C SER A 43 0.69 -36.31 69.43
N ALA A 44 -0.52 -36.87 69.55
CA ALA A 44 -1.42 -36.98 68.41
C ALA A 44 -1.85 -35.61 67.85
N THR A 45 -2.16 -34.65 68.73
CA THR A 45 -2.49 -33.28 68.35
C THR A 45 -1.30 -32.56 67.70
N ALA A 46 -0.08 -32.74 68.22
CA ALA A 46 1.12 -32.19 67.61
C ALA A 46 1.41 -32.80 66.20
N SER A 47 1.21 -34.14 66.10
CA SER A 47 1.35 -34.82 64.81
C SER A 47 0.29 -34.36 63.82
N GLN A 48 -0.95 -34.18 64.23
CA GLN A 48 -2.03 -33.68 63.36
C GLN A 48 -1.75 -32.26 62.89
N ARG A 49 -1.28 -31.36 63.77
CA ARG A 49 -0.88 -29.99 63.35
C ARG A 49 0.23 -30.03 62.32
N LYS A 50 1.22 -30.94 62.48
CA LYS A 50 2.26 -31.11 61.50
C LYS A 50 1.78 -31.62 60.17
N ILE A 51 0.85 -32.58 60.17
CA ILE A 51 0.20 -33.09 58.96
C ILE A 51 -0.62 -32.00 58.27
N ASP A 52 -1.41 -31.25 59.05
CA ASP A 52 -2.20 -30.13 58.50
C ASP A 52 -1.29 -29.03 57.91
N GLY A 53 -0.18 -28.69 58.56
CA GLY A 53 0.82 -27.76 58.06
C GLY A 53 1.44 -28.23 56.73
N LEU A 54 1.90 -29.49 56.68
CA LEU A 54 2.46 -30.09 55.48
C LEU A 54 1.43 -30.18 54.35
N ALA A 55 0.15 -30.50 54.65
CA ALA A 55 -0.91 -30.52 53.66
C ALA A 55 -1.23 -29.12 53.09
N GLN A 56 -1.12 -28.10 53.95
CA GLN A 56 -1.29 -26.69 53.50
C GLN A 56 -0.13 -26.22 52.65
N GLU A 57 1.09 -26.52 53.05
CA GLU A 57 2.30 -26.19 52.27
C GLU A 57 2.28 -26.92 50.92
N THR A 58 1.92 -28.20 50.90
CA THR A 58 1.80 -28.96 49.64
C THR A 58 0.76 -28.36 48.70
N ARG A 59 -0.36 -27.92 49.23
CA ARG A 59 -1.39 -27.24 48.40
C ARG A 59 -0.86 -25.91 47.83
N HIS A 60 -0.19 -25.10 48.62
CA HIS A 60 0.39 -23.85 48.20
C HIS A 60 1.46 -24.07 47.10
N LEU A 61 2.37 -25.02 47.32
CA LEU A 61 3.39 -25.36 46.33
C LEU A 61 2.80 -25.90 45.02
N LEU A 62 1.69 -26.67 45.11
CA LEU A 62 1.01 -27.17 43.94
C LEU A 62 0.34 -26.03 43.14
N GLU A 63 -0.26 -25.06 43.81
CA GLU A 63 -0.85 -23.87 43.19
C GLU A 63 0.21 -23.00 42.55
N GLU A 64 1.33 -22.77 43.25
CA GLU A 64 2.47 -22.03 42.71
C GLU A 64 3.07 -22.74 41.48
N TYR A 65 3.28 -24.06 41.56
CA TYR A 65 3.77 -24.84 40.43
C TYR A 65 2.86 -24.73 39.21
N ARG A 66 1.54 -24.84 39.41
CA ARG A 66 0.57 -24.69 38.31
C ARG A 66 0.63 -23.30 37.71
N SER A 67 0.67 -22.27 38.53
CA SER A 67 0.78 -20.87 38.07
C SER A 67 2.05 -20.63 37.25
N LEU A 68 3.18 -21.17 37.71
CA LEU A 68 4.47 -21.08 36.99
C LEU A 68 4.44 -21.86 35.66
N LEU A 69 3.80 -23.03 35.65
CA LEU A 69 3.67 -23.84 34.45
C LEU A 69 2.82 -23.13 33.40
N ASP A 70 1.65 -22.61 33.80
CA ASP A 70 0.76 -21.84 32.93
C ASP A 70 1.43 -20.58 32.41
N GLY A 71 2.14 -19.85 33.28
CA GLY A 71 2.94 -18.68 32.91
C GLY A 71 4.04 -19.01 31.89
N SER A 72 4.73 -20.15 32.09
CA SER A 72 5.78 -20.62 31.18
C SER A 72 5.20 -21.01 29.81
N GLN A 73 4.06 -21.68 29.76
CA GLN A 73 3.38 -22.04 28.53
C GLN A 73 2.90 -20.80 27.76
N TYR A 74 2.33 -19.83 28.46
CA TYR A 74 1.92 -18.56 27.88
C TYR A 74 3.13 -17.81 27.29
N GLN A 75 4.23 -17.71 28.02
CA GLN A 75 5.44 -17.07 27.54
C GLN A 75 6.02 -17.78 26.30
N ALA A 76 6.03 -19.10 26.30
CA ALA A 76 6.50 -19.88 25.15
C ALA A 76 5.60 -19.69 23.91
N ALA A 77 4.29 -19.56 24.08
CA ALA A 77 3.39 -19.23 22.99
C ALA A 77 3.60 -17.82 22.46
N TYR A 78 3.72 -16.84 23.34
CA TYR A 78 3.99 -15.45 23.00
C TYR A 78 5.33 -15.27 22.27
N THR A 79 6.37 -15.97 22.73
CA THR A 79 7.68 -15.93 22.06
C THR A 79 7.60 -16.45 20.63
N ARG A 80 6.86 -17.55 20.41
CA ARG A 80 6.64 -18.07 19.04
C ARG A 80 5.90 -17.09 18.15
N GLU A 81 4.87 -16.44 18.67
CA GLU A 81 4.14 -15.40 17.92
C GLU A 81 5.05 -14.22 17.53
N LEU A 82 5.93 -13.80 18.46
CA LEU A 82 6.91 -12.76 18.16
C LEU A 82 7.94 -13.18 17.12
N GLU A 83 8.40 -14.44 17.16
CA GLU A 83 9.32 -14.98 16.17
C GLU A 83 8.67 -15.05 14.77
N GLU A 84 7.41 -15.46 14.69
CA GLU A 84 6.63 -15.46 13.42
C GLU A 84 6.45 -14.04 12.89
N LEU A 85 6.11 -13.08 13.75
CA LEU A 85 5.97 -11.68 13.41
C LEU A 85 7.29 -11.08 12.92
N GLU A 86 8.41 -11.39 13.61
CA GLU A 86 9.75 -10.95 13.20
C GLU A 86 10.10 -11.49 11.81
N GLN A 87 9.86 -12.77 11.55
CA GLN A 87 10.09 -13.38 10.25
C GLN A 87 9.26 -12.72 9.15
N ALA A 88 7.97 -12.46 9.43
CA ALA A 88 7.10 -11.76 8.47
C ALA A 88 7.60 -10.33 8.17
N GLN A 89 8.04 -9.60 9.20
CA GLN A 89 8.62 -8.27 9.03
C GLN A 89 9.93 -8.30 8.24
N GLN A 90 10.80 -9.27 8.49
CA GLN A 90 12.04 -9.43 7.74
C GLN A 90 11.78 -9.71 6.25
N GLN A 91 10.81 -10.58 5.94
CA GLN A 91 10.37 -10.83 4.57
C GLN A 91 9.82 -9.56 3.90
N GLN A 92 8.98 -8.82 4.61
CA GLN A 92 8.43 -7.56 4.10
C GLN A 92 9.54 -6.51 3.84
N LEU A 93 10.51 -6.40 4.72
CA LEU A 93 11.68 -5.53 4.51
C LEU A 93 12.49 -5.92 3.30
N ALA A 94 12.68 -7.22 3.03
CA ALA A 94 13.37 -7.69 1.83
C ALA A 94 12.62 -7.29 0.55
N VAL A 95 11.29 -7.49 0.52
CA VAL A 95 10.44 -7.08 -0.61
C VAL A 95 10.49 -5.57 -0.82
N LEU A 96 10.37 -4.77 0.24
CA LEU A 96 10.43 -3.30 0.15
C LEU A 96 11.78 -2.80 -0.36
N ARG A 97 12.89 -3.41 0.07
CA ARG A 97 14.23 -3.07 -0.43
C ARG A 97 14.36 -3.34 -1.92
N GLU A 98 13.84 -4.47 -2.38
CA GLU A 98 13.82 -4.80 -3.81
C GLU A 98 12.96 -3.80 -4.59
N GLN A 99 11.76 -3.47 -4.11
CA GLN A 99 10.89 -2.47 -4.74
C GLN A 99 11.56 -1.10 -4.83
N ILE A 100 12.24 -0.65 -3.77
CA ILE A 100 13.01 0.60 -3.76
C ILE A 100 14.14 0.55 -4.79
N SER A 101 14.86 -0.57 -4.90
CA SER A 101 15.91 -0.76 -5.90
C SER A 101 15.35 -0.65 -7.31
N GLN A 102 14.25 -1.35 -7.61
CA GLN A 102 13.57 -1.29 -8.92
C GLN A 102 13.04 0.11 -9.24
N ALA A 103 12.43 0.78 -8.27
CA ALA A 103 11.94 2.15 -8.43
C ALA A 103 13.09 3.12 -8.73
N ARG A 104 14.27 2.93 -8.09
CA ARG A 104 15.46 3.73 -8.35
C ARG A 104 15.98 3.55 -9.77
N ILE A 105 16.09 2.31 -10.25
CA ILE A 105 16.52 1.99 -11.62
C ILE A 105 15.55 2.59 -12.63
N THR A 106 14.24 2.43 -12.41
CA THR A 106 13.20 3.00 -13.26
C THR A 106 13.33 4.52 -13.32
N ARG A 107 13.50 5.19 -12.16
CA ARG A 107 13.67 6.65 -12.09
C ARG A 107 14.91 7.14 -12.84
N GLN A 108 16.01 6.38 -12.80
CA GLN A 108 17.23 6.71 -13.54
C GLN A 108 17.05 6.58 -15.06
N ARG A 109 16.25 5.62 -15.52
CA ARG A 109 16.01 5.37 -16.96
C ARG A 109 14.94 6.26 -17.55
N ILE A 110 13.91 6.63 -16.79
CA ILE A 110 12.77 7.40 -17.32
C ILE A 110 13.16 8.85 -17.68
N ALA A 111 14.09 9.47 -16.97
CA ALA A 111 14.50 10.85 -17.24
C ALA A 111 15.19 11.03 -18.61
N PRO A 112 16.16 10.21 -19.03
CA PRO A 112 16.73 10.28 -20.37
C PRO A 112 15.70 9.89 -21.44
N LEU A 113 14.82 8.92 -21.17
CA LEU A 113 13.73 8.54 -22.08
C LEU A 113 12.81 9.73 -22.37
N MET A 114 12.33 10.43 -21.35
CA MET A 114 11.48 11.61 -21.52
C MET A 114 12.17 12.72 -22.34
N ARG A 115 13.48 12.91 -22.17
CA ARG A 115 14.23 13.86 -23.01
C ARG A 115 14.26 13.43 -24.47
N SER A 116 14.58 12.17 -24.73
CA SER A 116 14.56 11.62 -26.08
C SER A 116 13.19 11.72 -26.74
N MET A 117 12.11 11.45 -25.99
CA MET A 117 10.74 11.63 -26.48
C MET A 117 10.45 13.10 -26.83
N ALA A 118 10.82 14.05 -25.97
CA ALA A 118 10.62 15.47 -26.24
C ALA A 118 11.44 15.97 -27.44
N ASP A 119 12.66 15.44 -27.62
CA ASP A 119 13.49 15.76 -28.79
C ASP A 119 12.90 15.15 -30.07
N SER A 120 12.32 13.97 -29.99
CA SER A 120 11.61 13.35 -31.12
C SER A 120 10.34 14.12 -31.48
N LEU A 121 9.58 14.59 -30.48
CA LEU A 121 8.38 15.42 -30.69
C LEU A 121 8.74 16.75 -31.37
N GLU A 122 9.83 17.40 -30.96
CA GLU A 122 10.31 18.63 -31.61
C GLU A 122 10.64 18.40 -33.09
N LYS A 123 11.42 17.35 -33.38
CA LYS A 123 11.76 16.99 -34.76
C LYS A 123 10.50 16.67 -35.58
N PHE A 124 9.55 15.97 -34.99
CA PHE A 124 8.29 15.64 -35.63
C PHE A 124 7.52 16.91 -36.01
N VAL A 125 7.34 17.84 -35.07
CA VAL A 125 6.64 19.11 -35.32
C VAL A 125 7.32 19.98 -36.38
N VAL A 126 8.66 19.98 -36.40
CA VAL A 126 9.43 20.77 -37.40
C VAL A 126 9.30 20.18 -38.81
N LEU A 127 9.22 18.84 -38.92
CA LEU A 127 9.13 18.12 -40.21
C LEU A 127 7.70 17.93 -40.71
N ASP A 128 6.70 18.24 -39.88
CA ASP A 128 5.28 18.07 -40.19
C ASP A 128 4.77 19.19 -41.16
N LEU A 129 3.53 19.06 -41.58
CA LEU A 129 2.83 20.12 -42.33
C LEU A 129 2.90 21.45 -41.57
N PRO A 130 3.09 22.60 -42.30
CA PRO A 130 3.33 23.90 -41.67
C PRO A 130 2.04 24.59 -41.18
N PHE A 131 1.23 23.89 -40.38
CA PHE A 131 0.08 24.45 -39.69
C PHE A 131 0.44 24.86 -38.26
N HIS A 132 0.09 26.04 -37.84
CA HIS A 132 0.36 26.59 -36.51
C HIS A 132 1.78 26.33 -35.99
N GLN A 133 2.76 26.30 -36.92
CA GLN A 133 4.11 25.80 -36.66
C GLN A 133 4.81 26.57 -35.55
N GLU A 134 4.73 27.90 -35.52
CA GLU A 134 5.34 28.71 -34.47
C GLU A 134 4.79 28.37 -33.08
N GLN A 135 3.47 28.22 -32.99
CA GLN A 135 2.79 27.91 -31.72
C GLN A 135 3.12 26.49 -31.23
N ARG A 136 3.14 25.51 -32.15
CA ARG A 136 3.48 24.12 -31.84
C ARG A 136 4.92 23.97 -31.39
N VAL A 137 5.86 24.61 -32.11
CA VAL A 137 7.27 24.61 -31.72
C VAL A 137 7.48 25.30 -30.38
N ALA A 138 6.86 26.46 -30.16
CA ALA A 138 6.92 27.15 -28.86
C ALA A 138 6.38 26.28 -27.70
N ALA A 139 5.28 25.57 -27.92
CA ALA A 139 4.70 24.65 -26.93
C ALA A 139 5.67 23.49 -26.58
N VAL A 140 6.33 22.90 -27.59
CA VAL A 140 7.33 21.84 -27.35
C VAL A 140 8.57 22.38 -26.63
N LEU A 141 9.03 23.57 -26.96
CA LEU A 141 10.17 24.20 -26.26
C LEU A 141 9.82 24.51 -24.80
N GLU A 142 8.62 25.01 -24.54
CA GLU A 142 8.13 25.21 -23.17
C GLU A 142 8.03 23.89 -22.42
N LEU A 143 7.50 22.82 -23.02
CA LEU A 143 7.47 21.47 -22.44
C LEU A 143 8.89 21.03 -22.06
N LYS A 144 9.88 21.20 -22.95
CA LYS A 144 11.29 20.85 -22.67
C LYS A 144 11.86 21.64 -21.49
N GLN A 145 11.49 22.89 -21.32
CA GLN A 145 11.87 23.70 -20.16
C GLN A 145 11.22 23.17 -18.87
N ARG A 146 9.92 22.85 -18.92
CA ARG A 146 9.20 22.26 -17.77
C ARG A 146 9.77 20.91 -17.36
N LEU A 147 10.19 20.07 -18.29
CA LEU A 147 10.83 18.77 -18.01
C LEU A 147 12.17 18.91 -17.26
N ARG A 148 12.87 20.05 -17.40
CA ARG A 148 14.13 20.33 -16.69
C ARG A 148 13.93 20.81 -15.25
N ARG A 149 12.72 21.24 -14.84
CA ARG A 149 12.46 21.76 -13.50
C ARG A 149 12.59 20.66 -12.44
N PRO A 150 13.47 20.80 -11.44
CA PRO A 150 13.67 19.77 -10.42
C PRO A 150 12.47 19.62 -9.48
N GLU A 151 11.67 20.67 -9.31
CA GLU A 151 10.53 20.71 -8.39
C GLU A 151 9.36 19.83 -8.85
N LEU A 152 9.28 19.54 -10.15
CA LEU A 152 8.19 18.75 -10.71
C LEU A 152 8.42 17.25 -10.51
N PRO A 153 7.43 16.52 -9.96
CA PRO A 153 7.48 15.07 -9.85
C PRO A 153 7.64 14.41 -11.23
N VAL A 154 8.35 13.28 -11.29
CA VAL A 154 8.56 12.53 -12.54
C VAL A 154 7.25 12.13 -13.20
N ALA A 155 6.25 11.71 -12.41
CA ALA A 155 4.93 11.36 -12.92
C ALA A 155 4.22 12.53 -13.60
N THR A 156 4.32 13.73 -13.04
CA THR A 156 3.77 14.97 -13.65
C THR A 156 4.46 15.30 -14.97
N LYS A 157 5.78 15.21 -15.01
CA LYS A 157 6.56 15.42 -16.24
C LYS A 157 6.16 14.44 -17.34
N PHE A 158 6.02 13.16 -16.99
CA PHE A 158 5.62 12.14 -17.94
C PHE A 158 4.19 12.37 -18.46
N ARG A 159 3.25 12.76 -17.60
CA ARG A 159 1.89 13.12 -17.99
C ARG A 159 1.86 14.26 -18.98
N MET A 160 2.56 15.37 -18.69
CA MET A 160 2.65 16.53 -19.60
C MET A 160 3.20 16.14 -20.97
N LEU A 161 4.17 15.23 -21.00
CA LEU A 161 4.73 14.71 -22.25
C LEU A 161 3.71 13.89 -23.03
N LEU A 162 2.96 12.99 -22.37
CA LEU A 162 1.91 12.22 -23.01
C LEU A 162 0.77 13.10 -23.54
N GLU A 163 0.35 14.12 -22.78
CA GLU A 163 -0.65 15.11 -23.23
C GLU A 163 -0.21 15.82 -24.50
N ALA A 164 1.08 16.19 -24.59
CA ALA A 164 1.62 16.79 -25.80
C ALA A 164 1.61 15.82 -27.00
N PHE A 165 1.93 14.54 -26.78
CA PHE A 165 1.82 13.53 -27.84
C PHE A 165 0.37 13.28 -28.26
N GLN A 166 -0.56 13.26 -27.30
CA GLN A 166 -2.00 13.10 -27.59
C GLN A 166 -2.54 14.26 -28.42
N LEU A 167 -2.17 15.50 -28.06
CA LEU A 167 -2.54 16.68 -28.82
C LEU A 167 -2.05 16.58 -30.28
N GLU A 168 -0.80 16.16 -30.46
CA GLU A 168 -0.26 15.96 -31.79
C GLU A 168 -0.96 14.81 -32.54
N GLN A 169 -1.35 13.75 -31.85
CA GLN A 169 -2.13 12.66 -32.44
C GLN A 169 -3.52 13.14 -32.88
N ASP A 170 -4.18 13.97 -32.06
CA ASP A 170 -5.52 14.50 -32.35
C ASP A 170 -5.54 15.36 -33.61
N TYR A 171 -4.45 16.10 -33.87
CA TYR A 171 -4.32 16.83 -35.15
C TYR A 171 -4.39 15.91 -36.37
N GLY A 172 -3.99 14.66 -36.25
CA GLY A 172 -4.10 13.68 -37.34
C GLY A 172 -5.51 13.23 -37.67
N GLY A 173 -6.46 13.34 -36.74
CA GLY A 173 -7.85 12.91 -36.88
C GLY A 173 -8.87 14.07 -37.11
N THR A 174 -8.42 15.32 -37.09
CA THR A 174 -9.31 16.47 -37.11
C THR A 174 -9.22 17.25 -38.43
N ILE A 175 -10.34 17.85 -38.83
CA ILE A 175 -10.39 18.81 -39.94
C ILE A 175 -10.51 20.20 -39.32
N GLU A 176 -9.70 21.12 -39.80
CA GLU A 176 -9.65 22.48 -39.26
C GLU A 176 -9.51 23.50 -40.40
N SER A 177 -10.10 24.68 -40.22
CA SER A 177 -9.91 25.82 -41.11
C SER A 177 -9.62 27.09 -40.30
N TRP A 178 -8.73 27.90 -40.83
CA TRP A 178 -8.42 29.21 -40.26
C TRP A 178 -8.01 30.18 -41.36
N ARG A 179 -8.07 31.49 -41.08
CA ARG A 179 -7.59 32.56 -41.96
C ARG A 179 -6.19 32.98 -41.57
N GLY A 180 -5.37 33.23 -42.55
CA GLY A 180 -4.01 33.72 -42.32
C GLY A 180 -3.36 34.28 -43.58
N PRO A 181 -2.22 34.93 -43.39
CA PRO A 181 -1.41 35.41 -44.51
C PRO A 181 -0.68 34.25 -45.18
N LEU A 182 -0.66 34.26 -46.49
CA LEU A 182 0.08 33.34 -47.35
C LEU A 182 1.10 34.15 -48.15
N ARG A 183 2.36 33.78 -48.08
CA ARG A 183 3.41 34.37 -48.97
C ARG A 183 3.65 33.45 -50.13
N LEU A 184 3.32 33.97 -51.33
CA LEU A 184 3.64 33.34 -52.60
C LEU A 184 4.65 34.23 -53.35
N GLY A 185 5.94 33.88 -53.20
CA GLY A 185 7.03 34.73 -53.72
C GLY A 185 7.09 36.09 -53.01
N ALA A 186 6.90 37.20 -53.79
CA ALA A 186 6.90 38.55 -53.24
C ALA A 186 5.52 39.06 -52.79
N GLN A 187 4.47 38.30 -53.03
CA GLN A 187 3.08 38.70 -52.70
C GLN A 187 2.64 38.08 -51.39
N GLU A 188 1.97 38.86 -50.54
CA GLU A 188 1.30 38.41 -49.34
C GLU A 188 -0.22 38.48 -49.57
N LEU A 189 -0.86 37.33 -49.53
CA LEU A 189 -2.29 37.19 -49.76
C LEU A 189 -2.97 36.71 -48.46
N SER A 190 -4.16 37.23 -48.17
CA SER A 190 -4.98 36.66 -47.10
C SER A 190 -5.80 35.50 -47.65
N VAL A 191 -5.63 34.34 -47.07
CA VAL A 191 -6.25 33.10 -47.54
C VAL A 191 -6.99 32.37 -46.42
N GLU A 192 -7.86 31.46 -46.78
CA GLU A 192 -8.41 30.43 -45.86
C GLU A 192 -7.62 29.15 -46.03
N TYR A 193 -7.06 28.68 -44.93
CA TYR A 193 -6.38 27.38 -44.84
C TYR A 193 -7.37 26.30 -44.48
N LEU A 194 -7.16 25.12 -45.03
CA LEU A 194 -7.88 23.90 -44.70
C LEU A 194 -6.89 22.77 -44.41
N ARG A 195 -6.91 22.26 -43.21
CA ARG A 195 -6.15 21.09 -42.82
C ARG A 195 -7.06 19.88 -42.71
N ILE A 196 -6.70 18.79 -43.35
CA ILE A 196 -7.37 17.49 -43.23
C ILE A 196 -6.41 16.52 -42.59
N GLY A 197 -6.53 16.39 -41.27
CA GLY A 197 -5.57 15.60 -40.46
C GLY A 197 -4.15 16.02 -40.72
N ARG A 198 -3.29 15.03 -41.03
CA ARG A 198 -1.91 15.18 -41.54
C ARG A 198 -1.78 14.71 -42.99
N VAL A 199 -2.91 14.49 -43.64
CA VAL A 199 -2.91 13.99 -45.01
C VAL A 199 -2.69 15.12 -46.02
N ALA A 200 -3.32 16.28 -45.77
CA ALA A 200 -3.19 17.41 -46.67
C ALA A 200 -3.46 18.75 -46.00
N LEU A 201 -2.78 19.78 -46.46
CA LEU A 201 -2.98 21.16 -46.10
C LEU A 201 -3.22 21.97 -47.39
N TYR A 202 -4.38 22.62 -47.47
CA TYR A 202 -4.75 23.45 -48.61
C TYR A 202 -4.87 24.90 -48.19
N TYR A 203 -4.80 25.78 -49.18
CA TYR A 203 -5.25 27.16 -49.07
C TYR A 203 -6.28 27.47 -50.16
N GLN A 204 -7.15 28.43 -49.90
CA GLN A 204 -8.03 29.06 -50.90
C GLN A 204 -8.02 30.58 -50.70
N SER A 205 -7.98 31.32 -51.79
CA SER A 205 -8.16 32.78 -51.76
C SER A 205 -9.55 33.12 -51.25
N LEU A 206 -9.74 34.31 -50.63
CA LEU A 206 -11.01 34.72 -50.05
C LEU A 206 -12.13 34.88 -51.08
N ASP A 207 -11.81 35.14 -52.32
CA ASP A 207 -12.73 35.19 -53.44
C ASP A 207 -13.05 33.82 -54.07
N GLY A 208 -12.37 32.77 -53.62
CA GLY A 208 -12.54 31.40 -54.08
C GLY A 208 -11.92 31.12 -55.46
N SER A 209 -11.20 32.09 -56.06
CA SER A 209 -10.70 31.98 -57.42
C SER A 209 -9.43 31.14 -57.56
N ALA A 210 -8.59 31.14 -56.51
CA ALA A 210 -7.34 30.40 -56.50
C ALA A 210 -7.23 29.48 -55.29
N SER A 211 -6.71 28.28 -55.49
CA SER A 211 -6.39 27.33 -54.41
C SER A 211 -5.07 26.61 -54.70
N GLY A 212 -4.55 26.01 -53.67
CA GLY A 212 -3.36 25.20 -53.76
C GLY A 212 -3.19 24.29 -52.51
N TYR A 213 -2.19 23.47 -52.54
CA TYR A 213 -1.85 22.58 -51.48
C TYR A 213 -0.35 22.67 -51.10
N TRP A 214 -0.02 22.19 -49.91
CA TRP A 214 1.33 22.08 -49.48
C TRP A 214 1.98 20.80 -50.00
N GLY A 215 3.01 20.95 -50.85
CA GLY A 215 3.83 19.84 -51.33
C GLY A 215 4.85 19.43 -50.24
N LEU A 216 4.80 18.17 -49.86
CA LEU A 216 5.71 17.66 -48.81
C LEU A 216 7.15 17.49 -49.29
N GLU A 217 7.33 17.11 -50.56
CA GLU A 217 8.65 16.92 -51.16
C GLU A 217 9.27 18.27 -51.54
N GLU A 218 8.46 19.15 -52.11
CA GLU A 218 8.89 20.48 -52.56
C GLU A 218 9.01 21.49 -51.40
N GLN A 219 8.42 21.17 -50.25
CA GLN A 219 8.27 22.08 -49.10
C GLN A 219 7.79 23.47 -49.51
N ALA A 220 6.81 23.51 -50.44
CA ALA A 220 6.32 24.72 -51.04
C ALA A 220 4.80 24.59 -51.31
N TRP A 221 4.16 25.76 -51.46
CA TRP A 221 2.78 25.83 -51.92
C TRP A 221 2.69 25.61 -53.43
N ILE A 222 1.92 24.60 -53.82
CA ILE A 222 1.69 24.22 -55.21
C ILE A 222 0.26 24.67 -55.59
N PRO A 223 0.10 25.53 -56.62
CA PRO A 223 -1.20 25.93 -57.05
C PRO A 223 -1.96 24.75 -57.67
N LEU A 224 -3.30 24.73 -57.47
CA LEU A 224 -4.22 23.73 -58.03
C LEU A 224 -4.98 24.29 -59.23
N ASP A 225 -5.42 23.42 -60.12
CA ASP A 225 -6.34 23.73 -61.20
C ASP A 225 -7.67 24.26 -60.66
N GLU A 226 -8.28 25.23 -61.34
CA GLU A 226 -9.53 25.88 -60.95
C GLU A 226 -10.69 24.90 -60.71
N ARG A 227 -10.67 23.73 -61.38
CA ARG A 227 -11.66 22.65 -61.19
C ARG A 227 -11.79 22.18 -59.75
N PHE A 228 -10.72 22.31 -58.91
CA PHE A 228 -10.69 21.90 -57.53
C PHE A 228 -11.21 22.97 -56.55
N ASN A 229 -11.30 24.24 -56.98
CA ASN A 229 -11.72 25.35 -56.13
C ASN A 229 -13.07 25.12 -55.45
N ARG A 230 -14.04 24.55 -56.20
CA ARG A 230 -15.38 24.25 -55.68
C ARG A 230 -15.33 23.20 -54.57
N GLY A 231 -14.52 22.15 -54.72
CA GLY A 231 -14.37 21.08 -53.76
C GLY A 231 -13.71 21.56 -52.45
N ILE A 232 -12.64 22.37 -52.57
CA ILE A 232 -11.96 22.97 -51.44
C ILE A 232 -12.86 23.94 -50.67
N GLY A 233 -13.58 24.81 -51.37
CA GLY A 233 -14.56 25.72 -50.78
C GLY A 233 -15.71 25.00 -50.08
N GLN A 234 -16.10 23.81 -50.55
CA GLN A 234 -17.08 22.98 -49.87
C GLN A 234 -16.49 22.35 -48.60
N ALA A 235 -15.26 21.88 -48.66
CA ALA A 235 -14.56 21.32 -47.49
C ALA A 235 -14.31 22.38 -46.41
N LEU A 236 -13.99 23.62 -46.81
CA LEU A 236 -13.89 24.74 -45.88
C LEU A 236 -15.20 25.01 -45.14
N ARG A 237 -16.34 24.98 -45.83
CA ARG A 237 -17.64 25.16 -45.17
C ARG A 237 -18.00 24.03 -44.21
N VAL A 238 -17.58 22.80 -44.51
CA VAL A 238 -17.71 21.66 -43.56
C VAL A 238 -16.81 21.85 -42.36
N ALA A 239 -15.54 22.24 -42.56
CA ALA A 239 -14.60 22.50 -41.49
C ALA A 239 -15.04 23.65 -40.56
N GLN A 240 -15.72 24.66 -41.12
CA GLN A 240 -16.29 25.79 -40.38
C GLN A 240 -17.65 25.47 -39.72
N ASN A 241 -18.15 24.24 -39.85
CA ASN A 241 -19.47 23.81 -39.38
C ASN A 241 -20.66 24.60 -40.03
N VAL A 242 -20.44 25.18 -41.20
CA VAL A 242 -21.48 25.90 -41.97
C VAL A 242 -22.24 24.96 -42.88
N ALA A 243 -21.65 23.82 -43.21
CA ALA A 243 -22.29 22.78 -44.03
C ALA A 243 -22.27 21.42 -43.27
N ALA A 244 -23.27 20.60 -43.57
CA ALA A 244 -23.32 19.24 -43.01
C ALA A 244 -22.13 18.39 -43.50
N PRO A 245 -21.62 17.46 -42.68
CA PRO A 245 -20.59 16.52 -43.11
C PRO A 245 -21.03 15.71 -44.32
N GLN A 246 -20.20 15.63 -45.33
CA GLN A 246 -20.44 14.90 -46.56
C GLN A 246 -19.16 14.34 -47.15
N LEU A 247 -19.26 13.44 -48.12
CA LEU A 247 -18.10 12.95 -48.85
C LEU A 247 -17.49 14.10 -49.66
N LEU A 248 -16.21 14.33 -49.44
CA LEU A 248 -15.42 15.34 -50.11
C LEU A 248 -14.46 14.68 -51.10
N SER A 249 -14.49 15.14 -52.35
CA SER A 249 -13.51 14.73 -53.36
C SER A 249 -12.46 15.82 -53.47
N LEU A 250 -11.28 15.56 -52.93
CA LEU A 250 -10.16 16.50 -52.90
C LEU A 250 -8.93 15.86 -53.55
N PRO A 251 -8.09 16.63 -54.22
CA PRO A 251 -6.83 16.14 -54.75
C PRO A 251 -5.88 15.87 -53.61
N LEU A 252 -5.44 14.64 -53.45
CA LEU A 252 -4.43 14.27 -52.44
C LEU A 252 -3.04 14.45 -53.00
N PRO A 253 -2.14 15.10 -52.25
CA PRO A 253 -0.70 15.13 -52.60
C PRO A 253 -0.17 13.69 -52.48
N VAL A 254 0.07 13.06 -53.64
CA VAL A 254 0.70 11.73 -53.70
C VAL A 254 2.17 11.93 -54.04
N ALA A 255 3.07 11.33 -53.27
CA ALA A 255 4.49 11.35 -53.57
C ALA A 255 4.74 10.73 -54.95
N GLY A 256 5.31 11.56 -55.88
CA GLY A 256 5.69 11.14 -57.24
C GLY A 256 4.55 10.99 -58.27
N GLY A 257 3.34 11.50 -58.00
CA GLY A 257 2.21 11.46 -58.91
C GLY A 257 1.83 12.86 -59.44
N GLU A 258 1.60 13.02 -60.75
CA GLU A 258 0.85 14.17 -61.29
C GLU A 258 -0.59 14.11 -60.81
N LEU A 259 -1.12 15.23 -60.31
CA LEU A 259 -2.52 15.37 -59.87
C LEU A 259 -3.50 15.46 -61.02
#